data_4dbdf8e52b12bd56f0b29ad0ab64c618
#
_entry.id   4dbdf8e52b12bd56f0b29ad0ab64c618
#
_cell.length_a   1.000
_cell.length_b   1.000
_cell.length_c   1.000
_cell.angle_alpha   90.00
_cell.angle_beta   90.00
_cell.angle_gamma   90.00
#
_symmetry.space_group_name_H-M   'P 1'
#
loop_
_entity.id
_entity.type
_entity.pdbx_description
1 polymer ?
#
loop_
_entity_poly.entity_id
_entity_poly.type
_entity_poly.pdbx_seq_one_letter_code
_entity_poly.pdbx_strand_id
1 'polypeptide(L)'
;MGKYTPLHWASYKGHYKVVWILLKEKMSPLDIDMHGNTAVHQAAASGSKKVLECFLSRGVDVDVKNARGHTPLDLATQPEVKELITKAIMTKKCVICKSKFDFKNIRFYCESCTRFLCSQCSQSQWVFESVEAEERERPVCRCADCLGRIRGSEEEMTQALKTMDFHKVDRVFSMILANNVDIDVKLKHQAQVTHLKLEKELDIRTFIKGVEHVEDYKTILKSVKTLEQKVETARNLGVDLNLGGIAEVNRCTSRLISERNLRFHMEMTHVPRSEHDHVDQLKNLIEKAVENNVAQSYMEQAEKLMHQMSGNIKAREILQMMHDYPEREYPVPEPVDPKKKNKKADDKEKKKKKKRKEPPFPHPCILPSCAY
;
A
#
# COMPACT_ATOMS: atom_id res chain seq x y z
N MET A 1 23.24 -24.28 -45.56
CA MET A 1 22.78 -22.90 -45.50
C MET A 1 22.06 -22.68 -44.17
N GLY A 2 22.54 -21.76 -43.33
CA GLY A 2 21.94 -21.43 -42.04
C GLY A 2 20.56 -20.78 -42.22
N LYS A 3 19.57 -21.28 -41.47
CA LYS A 3 18.21 -20.74 -41.50
C LYS A 3 18.03 -19.77 -40.35
N TYR A 4 17.36 -18.64 -40.58
CA TYR A 4 16.97 -17.73 -39.55
C TYR A 4 15.88 -18.37 -38.68
N THR A 5 16.23 -18.72 -37.44
CA THR A 5 15.32 -19.46 -36.55
C THR A 5 14.45 -18.52 -35.74
N PRO A 6 13.35 -19.00 -35.14
CA PRO A 6 12.54 -18.20 -34.21
C PRO A 6 13.36 -17.61 -33.05
N LEU A 7 14.43 -18.32 -32.62
CA LEU A 7 15.33 -17.84 -31.58
C LEU A 7 16.13 -16.61 -32.03
N HIS A 8 16.58 -16.56 -33.29
CA HIS A 8 17.22 -15.36 -33.85
C HIS A 8 16.26 -14.16 -33.87
N TRP A 9 15.01 -14.34 -34.31
CA TRP A 9 14.00 -13.30 -34.34
C TRP A 9 13.67 -12.78 -32.96
N ALA A 10 13.40 -13.66 -31.99
CA ALA A 10 13.10 -13.31 -30.62
C ALA A 10 14.25 -12.52 -29.97
N SER A 11 15.52 -12.95 -30.28
CA SER A 11 16.72 -12.29 -29.79
C SER A 11 16.90 -10.89 -30.39
N TYR A 12 16.69 -10.76 -31.71
CA TYR A 12 16.78 -9.48 -32.41
C TYR A 12 15.72 -8.49 -31.96
N LYS A 13 14.48 -8.94 -31.70
CA LYS A 13 13.39 -8.10 -31.17
C LYS A 13 13.49 -7.85 -29.67
N GLY A 14 14.44 -8.46 -28.96
CA GLY A 14 14.60 -8.25 -27.52
C GLY A 14 13.53 -8.94 -26.64
N HIS A 15 12.79 -9.90 -27.21
CA HIS A 15 11.72 -10.60 -26.51
C HIS A 15 12.25 -11.70 -25.59
N TYR A 16 12.86 -11.33 -24.45
CA TYR A 16 13.54 -12.26 -23.56
C TYR A 16 12.64 -13.41 -23.07
N LYS A 17 11.33 -13.17 -22.86
CA LYS A 17 10.38 -14.24 -22.48
C LYS A 17 10.23 -15.30 -23.55
N VAL A 18 10.17 -14.88 -24.80
CA VAL A 18 10.10 -15.80 -25.95
C VAL A 18 11.42 -16.54 -26.10
N VAL A 19 12.55 -15.86 -26.00
CA VAL A 19 13.89 -16.46 -26.00
C VAL A 19 13.99 -17.56 -24.92
N TRP A 20 13.52 -17.25 -23.73
CA TRP A 20 13.53 -18.21 -22.63
C TRP A 20 12.68 -19.44 -22.91
N ILE A 21 11.46 -19.30 -23.46
CA ILE A 21 10.58 -20.40 -23.84
C ILE A 21 11.26 -21.27 -24.92
N LEU A 22 11.79 -20.63 -25.96
CA LEU A 22 12.46 -21.36 -27.07
C LEU A 22 13.67 -22.15 -26.58
N LEU A 23 14.45 -21.60 -25.65
CA LEU A 23 15.56 -22.29 -25.01
C LEU A 23 15.11 -23.43 -24.09
N LYS A 24 13.93 -23.28 -23.43
CA LYS A 24 13.30 -24.36 -22.65
C LYS A 24 12.91 -25.54 -23.56
N GLU A 25 12.36 -25.22 -24.72
CA GLU A 25 12.00 -26.19 -25.76
C GLU A 25 13.25 -26.76 -26.53
N LYS A 26 14.45 -26.58 -25.94
CA LYS A 26 15.73 -27.13 -26.45
C LYS A 26 16.14 -26.60 -27.83
N MET A 27 15.66 -25.41 -28.24
CA MET A 27 16.23 -24.78 -29.43
C MET A 27 17.70 -24.42 -29.18
N SER A 28 18.55 -24.74 -30.17
CA SER A 28 19.98 -24.50 -30.04
C SER A 28 20.32 -23.02 -30.14
N PRO A 29 21.01 -22.44 -29.17
CA PRO A 29 21.49 -21.04 -29.24
C PRO A 29 22.72 -20.91 -30.18
N LEU A 30 23.28 -22.02 -30.63
CA LEU A 30 24.47 -22.11 -31.50
C LEU A 30 24.10 -22.19 -33.00
N ASP A 31 22.81 -22.34 -33.32
CA ASP A 31 22.36 -22.28 -34.70
C ASP A 31 22.77 -20.97 -35.34
N ILE A 32 23.18 -21.02 -36.61
CA ILE A 32 23.65 -19.88 -37.37
C ILE A 32 22.66 -19.50 -38.47
N ASP A 33 22.50 -18.18 -38.68
CA ASP A 33 21.78 -17.65 -39.82
C ASP A 33 22.61 -17.67 -41.11
N MET A 34 22.08 -17.13 -42.22
CA MET A 34 22.77 -17.03 -43.50
C MET A 34 24.07 -16.20 -43.46
N HIS A 35 24.25 -15.38 -42.44
CA HIS A 35 25.43 -14.55 -42.23
C HIS A 35 26.38 -15.14 -41.18
N GLY A 36 26.09 -16.36 -40.71
CA GLY A 36 26.85 -17.02 -39.66
C GLY A 36 26.60 -16.41 -38.26
N ASN A 37 25.58 -15.54 -38.09
CA ASN A 37 25.25 -14.99 -36.78
C ASN A 37 24.50 -16.05 -35.97
N THR A 38 24.83 -16.15 -34.71
CA THR A 38 24.04 -16.89 -33.70
C THR A 38 22.99 -15.96 -33.10
N ALA A 39 22.08 -16.55 -32.35
CA ALA A 39 21.07 -15.76 -31.60
C ALA A 39 21.70 -14.74 -30.64
N VAL A 40 22.91 -14.99 -30.12
CA VAL A 40 23.69 -14.06 -29.30
C VAL A 40 24.13 -12.81 -30.08
N HIS A 41 24.56 -12.98 -31.34
CA HIS A 41 24.89 -11.85 -32.23
C HIS A 41 23.67 -10.95 -32.44
N GLN A 42 22.48 -11.54 -32.64
CA GLN A 42 21.24 -10.81 -32.81
C GLN A 42 20.83 -10.05 -31.53
N ALA A 43 21.02 -10.68 -30.36
CA ALA A 43 20.79 -10.06 -29.06
C ALA A 43 21.72 -8.86 -28.81
N ALA A 44 22.99 -8.96 -29.19
CA ALA A 44 23.95 -7.88 -29.07
C ALA A 44 23.62 -6.73 -30.01
N ALA A 45 23.26 -7.03 -31.25
CA ALA A 45 22.85 -6.01 -32.25
C ALA A 45 21.55 -5.29 -31.85
N SER A 46 20.59 -5.98 -31.22
CA SER A 46 19.36 -5.37 -30.71
C SER A 46 19.57 -4.50 -29.45
N GLY A 47 20.71 -4.65 -28.76
CA GLY A 47 20.98 -3.96 -27.50
C GLY A 47 20.21 -4.50 -26.31
N SER A 48 19.63 -5.71 -26.41
CA SER A 48 18.80 -6.27 -25.33
C SER A 48 19.63 -6.96 -24.26
N LYS A 49 19.92 -6.23 -23.15
CA LYS A 49 20.64 -6.75 -21.98
C LYS A 49 19.95 -7.99 -21.38
N LYS A 50 18.63 -7.96 -21.22
CA LYS A 50 17.87 -9.10 -20.64
C LYS A 50 17.98 -10.38 -21.46
N VAL A 51 18.03 -10.29 -22.80
CA VAL A 51 18.22 -11.45 -23.67
C VAL A 51 19.63 -12.01 -23.49
N LEU A 52 20.65 -11.15 -23.42
CA LEU A 52 22.03 -11.59 -23.15
C LEU A 52 22.20 -12.22 -21.77
N GLU A 53 21.61 -11.66 -20.75
CA GLU A 53 21.58 -12.24 -19.40
C GLU A 53 20.94 -13.63 -19.42
N CYS A 54 19.86 -13.81 -20.19
CA CYS A 54 19.23 -15.11 -20.39
C CYS A 54 20.17 -16.15 -21.06
N PHE A 55 20.95 -15.76 -22.05
CA PHE A 55 21.95 -16.63 -22.66
C PHE A 55 23.10 -16.95 -21.69
N LEU A 56 23.63 -15.95 -21.01
CA LEU A 56 24.72 -16.11 -20.05
C LEU A 56 24.32 -16.96 -18.85
N SER A 57 23.08 -16.84 -18.37
CA SER A 57 22.57 -17.69 -17.27
C SER A 57 22.46 -19.16 -17.63
N ARG A 58 22.49 -19.48 -18.94
CA ARG A 58 22.48 -20.85 -19.48
C ARG A 58 23.84 -21.32 -19.98
N GLY A 59 24.88 -20.55 -19.74
CA GLY A 59 26.23 -20.89 -20.11
C GLY A 59 26.53 -20.78 -21.61
N VAL A 60 25.72 -20.02 -22.35
CA VAL A 60 25.95 -19.79 -23.78
C VAL A 60 27.22 -18.95 -23.97
N ASP A 61 28.10 -19.38 -24.89
CA ASP A 61 29.30 -18.63 -25.21
C ASP A 61 28.96 -17.34 -25.98
N VAL A 62 29.58 -16.24 -25.57
CA VAL A 62 29.41 -14.91 -26.16
C VAL A 62 30.65 -14.45 -26.94
N ASP A 63 31.69 -15.31 -27.03
CA ASP A 63 32.92 -15.00 -27.78
C ASP A 63 32.99 -15.83 -29.07
N VAL A 64 31.90 -15.89 -29.83
CA VAL A 64 31.77 -16.60 -31.10
C VAL A 64 31.87 -15.63 -32.25
N LYS A 65 32.51 -16.06 -33.35
CA LYS A 65 32.64 -15.24 -34.56
C LYS A 65 31.61 -15.65 -35.62
N ASN A 66 30.99 -14.66 -36.25
CA ASN A 66 30.12 -14.91 -37.41
C ASN A 66 30.93 -15.12 -38.70
N ALA A 67 30.26 -15.34 -39.84
CA ALA A 67 30.92 -15.55 -41.14
C ALA A 67 31.79 -14.38 -41.60
N ARG A 68 31.60 -13.18 -41.05
CA ARG A 68 32.39 -11.97 -41.33
C ARG A 68 33.53 -11.75 -40.32
N GLY A 69 33.71 -12.66 -39.38
CA GLY A 69 34.68 -12.54 -38.30
C GLY A 69 34.28 -11.64 -37.14
N HIS A 70 33.08 -11.06 -37.15
CA HIS A 70 32.60 -10.21 -36.08
C HIS A 70 32.11 -11.05 -34.89
N THR A 71 32.44 -10.57 -33.70
CA THR A 71 31.91 -11.13 -32.43
C THR A 71 30.61 -10.40 -32.04
N PRO A 72 29.81 -10.94 -31.10
CA PRO A 72 28.69 -10.22 -30.51
C PRO A 72 29.08 -8.87 -29.93
N LEU A 73 30.30 -8.72 -29.40
CA LEU A 73 30.82 -7.46 -28.88
C LEU A 73 30.96 -6.41 -30.00
N ASP A 74 31.41 -6.81 -31.18
CA ASP A 74 31.57 -5.89 -32.33
C ASP A 74 30.21 -5.39 -32.83
N LEU A 75 29.17 -6.20 -32.72
CA LEU A 75 27.81 -5.89 -33.14
C LEU A 75 26.97 -5.17 -32.04
N ALA A 76 27.47 -5.11 -30.82
CA ALA A 76 26.73 -4.51 -29.72
C ALA A 76 26.53 -3.00 -29.92
N THR A 77 25.28 -2.57 -29.85
CA THR A 77 24.89 -1.16 -30.05
C THR A 77 24.86 -0.37 -28.75
N GLN A 78 24.47 -1.00 -27.64
CA GLN A 78 24.30 -0.34 -26.35
C GLN A 78 25.53 -0.50 -25.45
N PRO A 79 25.93 0.56 -24.70
CA PRO A 79 27.11 0.50 -23.82
C PRO A 79 26.98 -0.56 -22.70
N GLU A 80 25.80 -0.73 -22.13
CA GLU A 80 25.54 -1.73 -21.07
C GLU A 80 25.73 -3.17 -21.59
N VAL A 81 25.37 -3.41 -22.84
CA VAL A 81 25.54 -4.68 -23.53
C VAL A 81 27.00 -4.95 -23.78
N LYS A 82 27.76 -3.94 -24.26
CA LYS A 82 29.22 -4.03 -24.44
C LYS A 82 29.93 -4.35 -23.14
N GLU A 83 29.59 -3.65 -22.07
CA GLU A 83 30.15 -3.90 -20.74
C GLU A 83 29.88 -5.32 -20.25
N LEU A 84 28.64 -5.82 -20.40
CA LEU A 84 28.27 -7.17 -20.00
C LEU A 84 29.04 -8.25 -20.78
N ILE A 85 29.15 -8.08 -22.10
CA ILE A 85 29.89 -8.99 -22.96
C ILE A 85 31.39 -8.97 -22.63
N THR A 86 31.98 -7.77 -22.49
CA THR A 86 33.40 -7.59 -22.12
C THR A 86 33.68 -8.24 -20.77
N LYS A 87 32.84 -8.00 -19.78
CA LYS A 87 32.94 -8.66 -18.46
C LYS A 87 32.86 -10.19 -18.57
N ALA A 88 31.98 -10.70 -19.44
CA ALA A 88 31.86 -12.14 -19.66
C ALA A 88 33.12 -12.70 -20.30
N ILE A 89 33.72 -12.05 -21.30
CA ILE A 89 34.95 -12.52 -21.99
C ILE A 89 36.16 -12.41 -21.05
N MET A 90 36.30 -11.33 -20.29
CA MET A 90 37.46 -11.10 -19.42
C MET A 90 37.47 -12.00 -18.19
N THR A 91 36.30 -12.50 -17.77
CA THR A 91 36.22 -13.41 -16.62
C THR A 91 36.59 -14.85 -17.02
N LYS A 92 37.82 -15.24 -16.82
CA LYS A 92 38.36 -16.57 -17.21
C LYS A 92 38.24 -17.64 -16.13
N LYS A 93 37.81 -17.28 -14.92
CA LYS A 93 37.73 -18.19 -13.76
C LYS A 93 36.46 -17.95 -12.96
N CYS A 94 35.94 -19.03 -12.40
CA CYS A 94 34.84 -18.94 -11.44
C CYS A 94 35.22 -18.04 -10.25
N VAL A 95 34.36 -17.11 -9.88
CA VAL A 95 34.62 -16.17 -8.78
C VAL A 95 34.70 -16.90 -7.43
N ILE A 96 33.95 -18.00 -7.27
CA ILE A 96 33.89 -18.77 -6.00
C ILE A 96 35.06 -19.76 -5.90
N CYS A 97 35.09 -20.79 -6.72
CA CYS A 97 36.09 -21.88 -6.62
C CYS A 97 37.37 -21.63 -7.41
N LYS A 98 37.48 -20.49 -8.14
CA LYS A 98 38.66 -20.13 -8.96
C LYS A 98 39.00 -21.09 -10.08
N SER A 99 38.20 -22.14 -10.36
CA SER A 99 38.36 -23.01 -11.49
C SER A 99 38.29 -22.25 -12.81
N LYS A 100 39.12 -22.65 -13.80
CA LYS A 100 39.08 -22.04 -15.13
C LYS A 100 37.80 -22.48 -15.86
N PHE A 101 37.26 -21.59 -16.66
CA PHE A 101 36.19 -21.93 -17.61
C PHE A 101 36.79 -22.57 -18.86
N ASP A 102 36.21 -23.69 -19.26
CA ASP A 102 36.55 -24.45 -20.47
C ASP A 102 35.29 -25.17 -20.99
N PHE A 103 35.45 -26.02 -22.01
CA PHE A 103 34.36 -26.76 -22.61
C PHE A 103 33.67 -27.77 -21.66
N LYS A 104 34.37 -28.19 -20.58
CA LYS A 104 33.81 -29.06 -19.53
C LYS A 104 33.22 -28.27 -18.38
N ASN A 105 33.75 -27.08 -18.13
CA ASN A 105 33.39 -26.24 -17.03
C ASN A 105 32.80 -24.92 -17.56
N ILE A 106 31.56 -25.02 -18.00
CA ILE A 106 30.82 -23.92 -18.65
C ILE A 106 30.62 -22.77 -17.69
N ARG A 107 30.63 -21.56 -18.23
CA ARG A 107 30.41 -20.30 -17.53
C ARG A 107 28.92 -20.03 -17.38
N PHE A 108 28.49 -19.76 -16.17
CA PHE A 108 27.14 -19.31 -15.83
C PHE A 108 27.15 -17.89 -15.23
N TYR A 109 26.06 -17.19 -15.38
CA TYR A 109 25.91 -15.81 -14.88
C TYR A 109 24.91 -15.76 -13.72
N CYS A 110 25.34 -15.25 -12.57
CA CYS A 110 24.45 -15.03 -11.43
C CYS A 110 23.62 -13.76 -11.67
N GLU A 111 22.31 -13.90 -11.84
CA GLU A 111 21.41 -12.76 -12.11
C GLU A 111 21.35 -11.77 -10.96
N SER A 112 21.56 -12.21 -9.70
CA SER A 112 21.47 -11.34 -8.53
C SER A 112 22.71 -10.47 -8.30
N CYS A 113 23.93 -11.03 -8.47
CA CYS A 113 25.17 -10.29 -8.20
C CYS A 113 26.05 -10.08 -9.42
N THR A 114 25.58 -10.46 -10.61
CA THR A 114 26.28 -10.28 -11.90
C THR A 114 27.67 -10.91 -11.96
N ARG A 115 27.95 -11.93 -11.13
CA ARG A 115 29.21 -12.68 -11.12
C ARG A 115 29.12 -13.93 -12.00
N PHE A 116 30.27 -14.30 -12.57
CA PHE A 116 30.38 -15.54 -13.38
C PHE A 116 30.84 -16.71 -12.53
N LEU A 117 30.18 -17.85 -12.72
CA LEU A 117 30.30 -19.05 -11.90
C LEU A 117 30.50 -20.29 -12.82
N CYS A 118 31.05 -21.35 -12.27
CA CYS A 118 31.04 -22.66 -12.93
C CYS A 118 29.76 -23.45 -12.62
N SER A 119 29.54 -24.54 -13.31
CA SER A 119 28.37 -25.40 -13.11
C SER A 119 28.22 -25.91 -11.67
N GLN A 120 29.33 -26.14 -10.97
CA GLN A 120 29.32 -26.63 -9.57
C GLN A 120 28.95 -25.51 -8.57
N CYS A 121 29.30 -24.24 -8.85
CA CYS A 121 29.04 -23.11 -7.98
C CYS A 121 27.75 -22.38 -8.34
N SER A 122 27.13 -22.71 -9.46
CA SER A 122 25.84 -22.17 -9.89
C SER A 122 24.71 -23.06 -9.39
N GLN A 123 23.63 -22.44 -8.94
CA GLN A 123 22.41 -23.13 -8.58
C GLN A 123 21.26 -22.55 -9.38
N SER A 124 20.43 -23.41 -9.97
CA SER A 124 19.23 -23.00 -10.66
C SER A 124 18.06 -23.00 -9.69
N GLN A 125 17.35 -21.90 -9.63
CA GLN A 125 16.13 -21.75 -8.84
C GLN A 125 14.99 -21.37 -9.79
N TRP A 126 13.81 -21.94 -9.57
CA TRP A 126 12.60 -21.54 -10.27
C TRP A 126 11.99 -20.34 -9.57
N VAL A 127 11.66 -19.30 -10.32
CA VAL A 127 11.05 -18.10 -9.80
C VAL A 127 9.81 -17.73 -10.61
N PHE A 128 8.79 -17.22 -9.95
CA PHE A 128 7.61 -16.68 -10.61
C PHE A 128 7.92 -15.27 -11.15
N GLU A 129 7.39 -14.93 -12.31
CA GLU A 129 7.60 -13.61 -12.91
C GLU A 129 6.57 -12.58 -12.43
N SER A 130 5.37 -13.03 -12.04
CA SER A 130 4.32 -12.17 -11.51
C SER A 130 3.39 -12.95 -10.59
N VAL A 131 2.65 -12.24 -9.74
CA VAL A 131 1.67 -12.83 -8.81
C VAL A 131 0.47 -13.43 -9.56
N GLU A 132 0.09 -12.82 -10.70
CA GLU A 132 -1.08 -13.21 -11.49
C GLU A 132 -0.81 -14.36 -12.45
N ALA A 133 0.46 -14.63 -12.79
CA ALA A 133 0.85 -15.68 -13.72
C ALA A 133 1.26 -16.94 -12.96
N GLU A 134 0.30 -17.74 -12.52
CA GLU A 134 0.53 -18.98 -11.77
C GLU A 134 1.43 -19.98 -12.49
N GLU A 135 1.57 -19.91 -13.81
CA GLU A 135 2.25 -20.91 -14.64
C GLU A 135 3.59 -20.42 -15.24
N ARG A 136 4.02 -19.20 -15.01
CA ARG A 136 5.26 -18.67 -15.62
C ARG A 136 6.42 -18.68 -14.66
N GLU A 137 6.88 -19.88 -14.36
CA GLU A 137 8.15 -20.10 -13.69
C GLU A 137 9.30 -20.06 -14.70
N ARG A 138 10.38 -19.37 -14.36
CA ARG A 138 11.64 -19.45 -15.11
C ARG A 138 12.79 -19.87 -14.19
N PRO A 139 13.75 -20.66 -14.70
CA PRO A 139 14.95 -20.93 -13.93
C PRO A 139 15.87 -19.70 -13.95
N VAL A 140 16.30 -19.32 -12.76
CA VAL A 140 17.28 -18.26 -12.53
C VAL A 140 18.55 -18.89 -12.00
N CYS A 141 19.70 -18.54 -12.59
CA CYS A 141 20.98 -18.99 -12.09
C CYS A 141 21.48 -18.04 -10.98
N ARG A 142 21.78 -18.59 -9.82
CA ARG A 142 22.28 -17.84 -8.65
C ARG A 142 23.50 -18.52 -8.02
N CYS A 143 24.38 -17.72 -7.40
CA CYS A 143 25.46 -18.26 -6.58
C CYS A 143 24.96 -18.63 -5.18
N ALA A 144 25.70 -19.49 -4.49
CA ALA A 144 25.35 -19.94 -3.13
C ALA A 144 25.19 -18.75 -2.15
N ASP A 145 26.07 -17.74 -2.22
CA ASP A 145 25.99 -16.55 -1.35
C ASP A 145 24.70 -15.75 -1.58
N CYS A 146 24.31 -15.53 -2.84
CA CYS A 146 23.08 -14.82 -3.17
C CYS A 146 21.85 -15.62 -2.74
N LEU A 147 21.88 -16.94 -2.98
CA LEU A 147 20.79 -17.82 -2.60
C LEU A 147 20.63 -17.88 -1.07
N GLY A 148 21.74 -17.94 -0.33
CA GLY A 148 21.73 -17.88 1.14
C GLY A 148 21.13 -16.56 1.65
N ARG A 149 21.52 -15.42 1.07
CA ARG A 149 20.94 -14.12 1.43
C ARG A 149 19.44 -14.04 1.13
N ILE A 150 19.02 -14.53 -0.02
CA ILE A 150 17.61 -14.54 -0.42
C ILE A 150 16.80 -15.38 0.57
N ARG A 151 17.22 -16.63 0.84
CA ARG A 151 16.55 -17.51 1.79
C ARG A 151 16.48 -16.90 3.19
N GLY A 152 17.58 -16.34 3.70
CA GLY A 152 17.58 -15.65 4.99
C GLY A 152 16.60 -14.48 5.03
N SER A 153 16.56 -13.66 3.98
CA SER A 153 15.60 -12.55 3.89
C SER A 153 14.15 -13.02 3.75
N GLU A 154 13.90 -14.12 3.05
CA GLU A 154 12.56 -14.73 2.94
C GLU A 154 12.08 -15.31 4.27
N GLU A 155 12.98 -15.96 5.01
CA GLU A 155 12.69 -16.48 6.36
C GLU A 155 12.40 -15.34 7.34
N GLU A 156 13.24 -14.30 7.37
CA GLU A 156 13.04 -13.11 8.20
C GLU A 156 11.72 -12.40 7.86
N MET A 157 11.42 -12.23 6.57
CA MET A 157 10.15 -11.62 6.14
C MET A 157 8.95 -12.47 6.53
N THR A 158 9.03 -13.78 6.32
CA THR A 158 7.95 -14.71 6.71
C THR A 158 7.70 -14.67 8.22
N GLN A 159 8.76 -14.58 9.01
CA GLN A 159 8.67 -14.46 10.46
C GLN A 159 8.08 -13.09 10.86
N ALA A 160 8.52 -12.00 10.25
CA ALA A 160 7.98 -10.67 10.49
C ALA A 160 6.48 -10.59 10.17
N LEU A 161 6.04 -11.16 9.05
CA LEU A 161 4.63 -11.21 8.66
C LEU A 161 3.76 -11.97 9.68
N LYS A 162 4.28 -13.03 10.30
CA LYS A 162 3.56 -13.77 11.34
C LYS A 162 3.33 -12.94 12.62
N THR A 163 4.19 -11.98 12.91
CA THR A 163 4.05 -11.14 14.11
C THR A 163 3.01 -10.04 13.96
N MET A 164 2.61 -9.69 12.72
CA MET A 164 1.72 -8.57 12.38
C MET A 164 2.13 -7.24 13.05
N ASP A 165 3.43 -7.07 13.29
CA ASP A 165 4.04 -5.88 13.89
C ASP A 165 4.58 -4.97 12.77
N PHE A 166 4.00 -3.76 12.65
CA PHE A 166 4.39 -2.81 11.62
C PHE A 166 5.90 -2.53 11.62
N HIS A 167 6.50 -2.25 12.78
CA HIS A 167 7.92 -1.88 12.85
C HIS A 167 8.86 -3.01 12.45
N LYS A 168 8.47 -4.26 12.72
CA LYS A 168 9.26 -5.43 12.29
C LYS A 168 9.13 -5.65 10.79
N VAL A 169 7.91 -5.60 10.27
CA VAL A 169 7.64 -5.77 8.82
C VAL A 169 8.33 -4.66 8.03
N ASP A 170 8.19 -3.40 8.46
CA ASP A 170 8.81 -2.24 7.82
C ASP A 170 10.34 -2.33 7.81
N ARG A 171 10.97 -2.70 8.94
CA ARG A 171 12.43 -2.88 9.02
C ARG A 171 12.93 -3.91 8.03
N VAL A 172 12.33 -5.10 8.01
CA VAL A 172 12.77 -6.19 7.13
C VAL A 172 12.50 -5.84 5.68
N PHE A 173 11.34 -5.24 5.39
CA PHE A 173 10.97 -4.82 4.05
C PHE A 173 11.90 -3.74 3.50
N SER A 174 12.19 -2.72 4.30
CA SER A 174 13.16 -1.66 3.97
C SER A 174 14.57 -2.20 3.75
N MET A 175 15.01 -3.17 4.57
CA MET A 175 16.31 -3.82 4.42
C MET A 175 16.40 -4.64 3.12
N ILE A 176 15.34 -5.35 2.74
CA ILE A 176 15.26 -6.09 1.47
C ILE A 176 15.36 -5.13 0.28
N LEU A 177 14.64 -4.01 0.33
CA LEU A 177 14.68 -2.98 -0.72
C LEU A 177 16.04 -2.30 -0.82
N ALA A 178 16.63 -1.90 0.31
CA ALA A 178 17.93 -1.22 0.35
C ALA A 178 19.07 -2.10 -0.19
N ASN A 179 19.03 -3.40 0.14
CA ASN A 179 20.03 -4.36 -0.33
C ASN A 179 19.72 -4.96 -1.70
N ASN A 180 18.62 -4.52 -2.32
CA ASN A 180 18.15 -5.02 -3.61
C ASN A 180 18.09 -6.56 -3.66
N VAL A 181 17.56 -7.18 -2.60
CA VAL A 181 17.41 -8.63 -2.51
C VAL A 181 16.16 -9.06 -3.27
N ASP A 182 16.34 -9.92 -4.27
CA ASP A 182 15.26 -10.40 -5.12
C ASP A 182 14.60 -11.64 -4.50
N ILE A 183 13.71 -11.41 -3.55
CA ILE A 183 12.90 -12.44 -2.88
C ILE A 183 11.76 -12.92 -3.78
N ASP A 184 11.12 -14.04 -3.40
CA ASP A 184 9.96 -14.58 -4.11
C ASP A 184 8.87 -13.53 -4.35
N VAL A 185 8.32 -13.48 -5.56
CA VAL A 185 7.38 -12.44 -5.99
C VAL A 185 6.08 -12.49 -5.20
N LYS A 186 5.59 -13.70 -4.85
CA LYS A 186 4.36 -13.86 -4.05
C LYS A 186 4.60 -13.34 -2.63
N LEU A 187 5.74 -13.71 -2.03
CA LEU A 187 6.12 -13.22 -0.70
C LEU A 187 6.31 -11.69 -0.69
N LYS A 188 6.95 -11.14 -1.72
CA LYS A 188 7.14 -9.70 -1.88
C LYS A 188 5.79 -8.96 -1.97
N HIS A 189 4.87 -9.46 -2.78
CA HIS A 189 3.53 -8.91 -2.90
C HIS A 189 2.76 -8.98 -1.57
N GLN A 190 2.79 -10.14 -0.91
CA GLN A 190 2.18 -10.32 0.40
C GLN A 190 2.76 -9.34 1.43
N ALA A 191 4.08 -9.16 1.44
CA ALA A 191 4.74 -8.20 2.31
C ALA A 191 4.31 -6.76 2.02
N GLN A 192 4.21 -6.36 0.76
CA GLN A 192 3.73 -5.03 0.35
C GLN A 192 2.31 -4.76 0.81
N VAL A 193 1.40 -5.70 0.58
CA VAL A 193 -0.01 -5.57 0.99
C VAL A 193 -0.14 -5.51 2.51
N THR A 194 0.59 -6.38 3.22
CA THR A 194 0.55 -6.41 4.69
C THR A 194 1.18 -5.14 5.29
N HIS A 195 2.30 -4.67 4.75
CA HIS A 195 2.93 -3.42 5.17
C HIS A 195 1.98 -2.24 5.02
N LEU A 196 1.33 -2.11 3.87
CA LEU A 196 0.35 -1.04 3.62
C LEU A 196 -0.84 -1.11 4.58
N LYS A 197 -1.35 -2.31 4.87
CA LYS A 197 -2.44 -2.51 5.84
C LYS A 197 -2.04 -2.07 7.24
N LEU A 198 -0.88 -2.51 7.71
CA LEU A 198 -0.35 -2.17 9.04
C LEU A 198 -0.02 -0.67 9.15
N GLU A 199 0.47 -0.05 8.09
CA GLU A 199 0.70 1.40 8.02
C GLU A 199 -0.61 2.18 8.24
N LYS A 200 -1.68 1.80 7.55
CA LYS A 200 -2.99 2.45 7.71
C LYS A 200 -3.60 2.22 9.10
N GLU A 201 -3.43 1.03 9.65
CA GLU A 201 -3.85 0.74 11.02
C GLU A 201 -3.10 1.62 12.03
N LEU A 202 -1.78 1.73 11.90
CA LEU A 202 -0.94 2.58 12.74
C LEU A 202 -1.32 4.07 12.60
N ASP A 203 -1.59 4.53 11.38
CA ASP A 203 -2.03 5.90 11.09
C ASP A 203 -3.37 6.23 11.80
N ILE A 204 -4.32 5.29 11.81
CA ILE A 204 -5.58 5.45 12.54
C ILE A 204 -5.33 5.50 14.05
N ARG A 205 -4.52 4.60 14.60
CA ARG A 205 -4.21 4.54 16.05
C ARG A 205 -3.48 5.80 16.53
N THR A 206 -2.52 6.28 15.75
CA THR A 206 -1.79 7.52 16.08
C THR A 206 -2.70 8.74 16.00
N PHE A 207 -3.60 8.79 15.02
CA PHE A 207 -4.59 9.84 14.91
C PHE A 207 -5.55 9.85 16.11
N ILE A 208 -6.07 8.69 16.52
CA ILE A 208 -6.95 8.56 17.70
C ILE A 208 -6.27 9.11 18.95
N LYS A 209 -5.00 8.75 19.20
CA LYS A 209 -4.22 9.28 20.32
C LYS A 209 -4.01 10.79 20.25
N GLY A 210 -3.81 11.33 19.06
CA GLY A 210 -3.64 12.79 18.85
C GLY A 210 -4.90 13.60 19.09
N VAL A 211 -6.07 12.97 19.00
CA VAL A 211 -7.38 13.65 19.19
C VAL A 211 -7.89 13.56 20.63
N GLU A 212 -7.17 12.88 21.53
CA GLU A 212 -7.60 12.74 22.94
C GLU A 212 -7.72 14.06 23.71
N HIS A 213 -7.02 15.13 23.28
CA HIS A 213 -6.93 16.40 24.00
C HIS A 213 -7.37 17.61 23.15
N VAL A 214 -8.28 17.43 22.19
CA VAL A 214 -8.75 18.54 21.34
C VAL A 214 -9.80 19.34 22.07
N GLU A 215 -9.59 20.65 22.22
CA GLU A 215 -10.46 21.55 22.98
C GLU A 215 -11.45 22.36 22.11
N ASP A 216 -11.17 22.55 20.82
CA ASP A 216 -11.98 23.39 19.94
C ASP A 216 -13.03 22.61 19.15
N TYR A 217 -14.27 23.08 19.13
CA TYR A 217 -15.40 22.47 18.41
C TYR A 217 -15.13 22.27 16.91
N LYS A 218 -14.56 23.28 16.24
CA LYS A 218 -14.27 23.20 14.81
C LYS A 218 -13.23 22.13 14.52
N THR A 219 -12.25 22.00 15.39
CA THR A 219 -11.20 20.99 15.33
C THR A 219 -11.77 19.60 15.58
N ILE A 220 -12.70 19.44 16.53
CA ILE A 220 -13.40 18.16 16.75
C ILE A 220 -14.18 17.73 15.50
N LEU A 221 -14.94 18.63 14.90
CA LEU A 221 -15.70 18.32 13.68
C LEU A 221 -14.79 17.90 12.52
N LYS A 222 -13.65 18.59 12.35
CA LYS A 222 -12.64 18.23 11.36
C LYS A 222 -12.02 16.86 11.65
N SER A 223 -11.74 16.58 12.92
CA SER A 223 -11.15 15.32 13.37
C SER A 223 -12.09 14.13 13.13
N VAL A 224 -13.39 14.27 13.39
CA VAL A 224 -14.39 13.24 13.08
C VAL A 224 -14.39 12.92 11.59
N LYS A 225 -14.49 13.92 10.73
CA LYS A 225 -14.47 13.74 9.27
C LYS A 225 -13.17 13.09 8.78
N THR A 226 -12.04 13.48 9.34
CA THR A 226 -10.73 12.92 8.98
C THR A 226 -10.64 11.45 9.41
N LEU A 227 -11.15 11.11 10.60
CA LEU A 227 -11.18 9.74 11.09
C LEU A 227 -12.06 8.85 10.21
N GLU A 228 -13.24 9.31 9.84
CA GLU A 228 -14.15 8.61 8.92
C GLU A 228 -13.48 8.34 7.57
N GLN A 229 -12.78 9.32 6.99
CA GLN A 229 -12.03 9.17 5.74
C GLN A 229 -10.89 8.14 5.86
N LYS A 230 -10.13 8.18 6.95
CA LYS A 230 -9.03 7.22 7.20
C LYS A 230 -9.57 5.79 7.35
N VAL A 231 -10.67 5.61 8.08
CA VAL A 231 -11.33 4.30 8.25
C VAL A 231 -11.86 3.78 6.93
N GLU A 232 -12.50 4.63 6.13
CA GLU A 232 -12.99 4.22 4.79
C GLU A 232 -11.84 3.81 3.86
N THR A 233 -10.74 4.56 3.88
CA THR A 233 -9.54 4.20 3.11
C THR A 233 -8.96 2.86 3.56
N ALA A 234 -8.90 2.60 4.86
CA ALA A 234 -8.41 1.34 5.41
C ALA A 234 -9.33 0.15 5.04
N ARG A 235 -10.67 0.34 5.08
CA ARG A 235 -11.64 -0.67 4.64
C ARG A 235 -11.48 -1.03 3.17
N ASN A 236 -11.28 -0.04 2.31
CA ASN A 236 -11.09 -0.25 0.88
C ASN A 236 -9.81 -1.05 0.57
N LEU A 237 -8.81 -1.00 1.44
CA LEU A 237 -7.59 -1.79 1.37
C LEU A 237 -7.74 -3.18 2.03
N GLY A 238 -8.92 -3.52 2.57
CA GLY A 238 -9.17 -4.78 3.25
C GLY A 238 -8.39 -4.91 4.56
N VAL A 239 -8.20 -3.82 5.28
CA VAL A 239 -7.65 -3.84 6.65
C VAL A 239 -8.70 -4.46 7.56
N ASP A 240 -8.34 -5.54 8.25
CA ASP A 240 -9.20 -6.13 9.26
C ASP A 240 -9.10 -5.33 10.57
N LEU A 241 -9.98 -4.35 10.69
CA LEU A 241 -10.06 -3.52 11.90
C LEU A 241 -10.68 -4.27 13.10
N ASN A 242 -11.12 -5.53 12.93
CA ASN A 242 -11.81 -6.30 13.99
C ASN A 242 -10.88 -6.76 15.12
N LEU A 243 -9.58 -6.78 14.93
CA LEU A 243 -8.58 -7.15 15.95
C LEU A 243 -8.35 -6.04 17.02
N GLY A 244 -9.42 -5.42 17.50
CA GLY A 244 -9.39 -4.38 18.54
C GLY A 244 -9.46 -2.93 18.01
N GLY A 245 -9.16 -2.71 16.73
CA GLY A 245 -9.12 -1.37 16.13
C GLY A 245 -10.49 -0.74 15.90
N ILE A 246 -11.51 -1.51 15.46
CA ILE A 246 -12.87 -0.96 15.25
C ILE A 246 -13.51 -0.53 16.56
N ALA A 247 -13.37 -1.33 17.61
CA ALA A 247 -13.93 -0.98 18.92
C ALA A 247 -13.30 0.31 19.46
N GLU A 248 -12.01 0.53 19.24
CA GLU A 248 -11.30 1.74 19.62
C GLU A 248 -11.71 2.94 18.75
N VAL A 249 -11.81 2.75 17.43
CA VAL A 249 -12.32 3.76 16.48
C VAL A 249 -13.75 4.15 16.84
N ASN A 250 -14.64 3.19 17.06
CA ASN A 250 -16.04 3.45 17.40
C ASN A 250 -16.16 4.19 18.75
N ARG A 251 -15.37 3.79 19.75
CA ARG A 251 -15.32 4.51 21.04
C ARG A 251 -14.83 5.94 20.87
N CYS A 252 -13.76 6.17 20.12
CA CYS A 252 -13.25 7.50 19.84
C CYS A 252 -14.27 8.34 19.07
N THR A 253 -14.88 7.78 18.03
CA THR A 253 -15.89 8.47 17.23
C THR A 253 -17.12 8.82 18.07
N SER A 254 -17.63 7.89 18.88
CA SER A 254 -18.76 8.13 19.79
C SER A 254 -18.44 9.21 20.82
N ARG A 255 -17.24 9.18 21.39
CA ARG A 255 -16.75 10.22 22.32
C ARG A 255 -16.73 11.59 21.66
N LEU A 256 -16.11 11.71 20.48
CA LEU A 256 -15.99 12.98 19.74
C LEU A 256 -17.35 13.53 19.31
N ILE A 257 -18.28 12.67 18.89
CA ILE A 257 -19.64 13.07 18.53
C ILE A 257 -20.38 13.56 19.77
N SER A 258 -20.27 12.86 20.90
CA SER A 258 -20.91 13.27 22.16
C SER A 258 -20.35 14.61 22.67
N GLU A 259 -19.05 14.78 22.64
CA GLU A 259 -18.37 16.02 23.00
C GLU A 259 -18.79 17.19 22.10
N ARG A 260 -18.81 16.96 20.77
CA ARG A 260 -19.29 17.94 19.79
C ARG A 260 -20.73 18.38 20.09
N ASN A 261 -21.63 17.42 20.31
CA ASN A 261 -23.04 17.69 20.54
C ASN A 261 -23.25 18.45 21.85
N LEU A 262 -22.50 18.07 22.90
CA LEU A 262 -22.54 18.73 24.18
C LEU A 262 -22.09 20.20 24.07
N ARG A 263 -20.96 20.47 23.43
CA ARG A 263 -20.42 21.81 23.22
C ARG A 263 -21.36 22.66 22.36
N PHE A 264 -21.88 22.11 21.27
CA PHE A 264 -22.84 22.83 20.42
C PHE A 264 -24.07 23.25 21.19
N HIS A 265 -24.62 22.38 22.04
CA HIS A 265 -25.75 22.74 22.86
C HIS A 265 -25.42 23.78 23.96
N MET A 266 -24.20 23.70 24.51
CA MET A 266 -23.75 24.72 25.49
C MET A 266 -23.63 26.11 24.84
N GLU A 267 -23.16 26.18 23.58
CA GLU A 267 -23.06 27.44 22.83
C GLU A 267 -24.44 27.97 22.39
N MET A 268 -25.40 27.08 22.11
CA MET A 268 -26.74 27.46 21.60
C MET A 268 -27.74 27.87 22.68
N THR A 269 -27.35 27.89 23.96
CA THR A 269 -28.23 28.31 25.07
C THR A 269 -28.72 29.75 24.99
N HIS A 270 -28.13 30.57 24.12
CA HIS A 270 -28.55 31.98 23.90
C HIS A 270 -29.64 32.12 22.82
N VAL A 271 -30.09 31.02 22.18
CA VAL A 271 -31.17 31.07 21.20
C VAL A 271 -32.52 30.98 21.92
N PRO A 272 -33.49 31.87 21.65
CA PRO A 272 -34.81 31.84 22.32
C PRO A 272 -35.63 30.62 21.83
N ARG A 273 -35.44 29.50 22.49
CA ARG A 273 -36.32 28.33 22.48
C ARG A 273 -36.90 28.16 23.87
N SER A 274 -37.91 27.31 24.01
CA SER A 274 -38.45 27.04 25.34
C SER A 274 -37.31 26.57 26.26
N GLU A 275 -37.12 27.20 27.40
CA GLU A 275 -36.05 26.86 28.36
C GLU A 275 -36.10 25.38 28.77
N HIS A 276 -37.27 24.77 28.71
CA HIS A 276 -37.55 23.38 28.99
C HIS A 276 -36.86 22.44 27.98
N ASP A 277 -37.02 22.68 26.67
CA ASP A 277 -36.46 21.84 25.63
C ASP A 277 -34.91 21.83 25.68
N HIS A 278 -34.29 22.91 26.10
CA HIS A 278 -32.83 23.02 26.22
C HIS A 278 -32.25 22.25 27.39
N VAL A 279 -32.89 22.27 28.54
CA VAL A 279 -32.44 21.53 29.73
C VAL A 279 -32.56 20.01 29.50
N ASP A 280 -33.63 19.57 28.87
CA ASP A 280 -33.84 18.16 28.50
C ASP A 280 -32.80 17.65 27.55
N GLN A 281 -32.55 18.40 26.51
CA GLN A 281 -31.55 18.06 25.51
C GLN A 281 -30.15 18.02 26.13
N LEU A 282 -29.82 18.98 27.01
CA LEU A 282 -28.54 19.04 27.69
C LEU A 282 -28.33 17.84 28.64
N LYS A 283 -29.37 17.45 29.37
CA LYS A 283 -29.33 16.28 30.24
C LYS A 283 -29.05 14.98 29.45
N ASN A 284 -29.80 14.74 28.39
CA ASN A 284 -29.59 13.59 27.51
C ASN A 284 -28.18 13.56 26.90
N LEU A 285 -27.65 14.75 26.58
CA LEU A 285 -26.30 14.87 26.03
C LEU A 285 -25.21 14.61 27.09
N ILE A 286 -25.44 15.03 28.34
CA ILE A 286 -24.55 14.73 29.47
C ILE A 286 -24.53 13.21 29.73
N GLU A 287 -25.69 12.54 29.77
CA GLU A 287 -25.78 11.09 29.94
C GLU A 287 -25.00 10.35 28.86
N LYS A 288 -25.21 10.70 27.59
CA LYS A 288 -24.42 10.15 26.46
C LYS A 288 -22.94 10.47 26.54
N ALA A 289 -22.57 11.64 27.06
CA ALA A 289 -21.19 12.03 27.25
C ALA A 289 -20.50 11.20 28.34
N VAL A 290 -21.21 10.88 29.41
CA VAL A 290 -20.75 9.97 30.47
C VAL A 290 -20.53 8.56 29.92
N GLU A 291 -21.50 8.02 29.17
CA GLU A 291 -21.40 6.68 28.54
C GLU A 291 -20.19 6.58 27.60
N ASN A 292 -19.86 7.65 26.90
CA ASN A 292 -18.78 7.71 25.92
C ASN A 292 -17.44 8.25 26.48
N ASN A 293 -17.32 8.40 27.81
CA ASN A 293 -16.09 8.86 28.49
C ASN A 293 -15.57 10.21 27.96
N VAL A 294 -16.46 11.19 27.78
CA VAL A 294 -16.06 12.57 27.49
C VAL A 294 -15.34 13.16 28.71
N ALA A 295 -14.38 14.05 28.47
CA ALA A 295 -13.58 14.65 29.54
C ALA A 295 -14.45 15.29 30.62
N GLN A 296 -14.16 14.99 31.90
CA GLN A 296 -14.95 15.40 33.05
C GLN A 296 -15.11 16.93 33.15
N SER A 297 -14.10 17.69 32.74
CA SER A 297 -14.14 19.14 32.71
C SER A 297 -15.27 19.73 31.87
N TYR A 298 -15.65 19.07 30.78
CA TYR A 298 -16.79 19.50 29.93
C TYR A 298 -18.12 19.09 30.52
N MET A 299 -18.18 17.95 31.18
CA MET A 299 -19.37 17.52 31.88
C MET A 299 -19.69 18.48 33.05
N GLU A 300 -18.68 18.83 33.84
CA GLU A 300 -18.83 19.83 34.93
C GLU A 300 -19.29 21.20 34.44
N GLN A 301 -18.76 21.66 33.28
CA GLN A 301 -19.23 22.90 32.66
C GLN A 301 -20.67 22.79 32.18
N ALA A 302 -21.06 21.67 31.57
CA ALA A 302 -22.42 21.43 31.11
C ALA A 302 -23.40 21.29 32.29
N GLU A 303 -23.03 20.59 33.35
CA GLU A 303 -23.83 20.51 34.58
C GLU A 303 -23.99 21.85 35.26
N LYS A 304 -22.92 22.64 35.36
CA LYS A 304 -22.98 24.01 35.91
C LYS A 304 -23.92 24.87 35.09
N LEU A 305 -23.87 24.80 33.76
CA LEU A 305 -24.76 25.49 32.86
C LEU A 305 -26.20 25.03 33.03
N MET A 306 -26.45 23.74 33.13
CA MET A 306 -27.75 23.13 33.39
C MET A 306 -28.32 23.61 34.74
N HIS A 307 -27.50 23.64 35.79
CA HIS A 307 -27.90 24.17 37.10
C HIS A 307 -28.19 25.67 37.07
N GLN A 308 -27.44 26.48 36.32
CA GLN A 308 -27.74 27.91 36.11
C GLN A 308 -29.06 28.12 35.37
N MET A 309 -29.36 27.31 34.34
CA MET A 309 -30.63 27.37 33.61
C MET A 309 -31.82 26.87 34.44
N SER A 310 -31.58 25.92 35.35
CA SER A 310 -32.60 25.35 36.26
C SER A 310 -32.77 26.14 37.57
N GLY A 311 -31.98 27.21 37.79
CA GLY A 311 -31.89 27.96 39.02
C GLY A 311 -33.19 28.72 39.45
N ASN A 312 -34.24 28.66 38.66
CA ASN A 312 -35.58 29.06 39.09
C ASN A 312 -36.37 27.83 39.60
N ILE A 313 -37.05 27.98 40.70
CA ILE A 313 -37.77 26.94 41.46
C ILE A 313 -38.70 26.06 40.58
N LYS A 314 -39.22 26.58 39.47
CA LYS A 314 -40.00 25.87 38.46
C LYS A 314 -39.22 24.80 37.67
N ALA A 315 -37.91 24.88 37.62
CA ALA A 315 -37.10 23.93 36.87
C ALA A 315 -36.98 22.56 37.61
N ARG A 316 -37.15 22.48 38.93
CA ARG A 316 -37.24 21.18 39.65
C ARG A 316 -38.51 20.41 39.28
N GLU A 317 -39.65 21.11 39.15
CA GLU A 317 -40.88 20.48 38.69
C GLU A 317 -40.78 19.99 37.23
N ILE A 318 -40.02 20.72 36.45
CA ILE A 318 -39.73 20.39 35.05
C ILE A 318 -38.82 19.16 34.94
N LEU A 319 -37.77 19.09 35.74
CA LEU A 319 -36.90 17.91 35.78
C LEU A 319 -37.67 16.63 36.19
N GLN A 320 -38.68 16.75 37.00
CA GLN A 320 -39.52 15.63 37.42
C GLN A 320 -40.57 15.25 36.35
N MET A 321 -41.06 16.21 35.56
CA MET A 321 -41.95 15.97 34.42
C MET A 321 -41.21 15.39 33.21
N MET A 322 -39.90 15.55 33.13
CA MET A 322 -39.04 15.07 32.02
C MET A 322 -38.89 13.56 31.98
N HIS A 323 -39.15 12.89 33.10
CA HIS A 323 -39.10 11.42 33.16
C HIS A 323 -40.24 10.73 32.37
N ASP A 324 -41.29 11.49 32.03
CA ASP A 324 -42.50 10.95 31.39
C ASP A 324 -42.63 11.29 29.90
N TYR A 325 -41.62 11.96 29.28
CA TYR A 325 -41.66 12.24 27.84
C TYR A 325 -40.98 11.18 27.01
N PRO A 326 -41.62 10.66 25.97
CA PRO A 326 -41.01 9.65 25.11
C PRO A 326 -39.79 10.24 24.37
N GLU A 327 -38.73 9.47 24.36
CA GLU A 327 -37.49 9.78 23.62
C GLU A 327 -37.80 10.18 22.18
N ARG A 328 -37.46 11.40 21.81
CA ARG A 328 -37.38 11.75 20.39
C ARG A 328 -36.09 11.13 19.87
N GLU A 329 -36.24 9.97 19.21
CA GLU A 329 -35.17 9.40 18.43
C GLU A 329 -34.71 10.45 17.40
N TYR A 330 -33.49 10.97 17.59
CA TYR A 330 -32.81 11.65 16.49
C TYR A 330 -32.60 10.61 15.39
N PRO A 331 -32.96 10.88 14.14
CA PRO A 331 -32.68 9.93 13.09
C PRO A 331 -31.16 9.70 13.02
N VAL A 332 -30.73 8.56 13.53
CA VAL A 332 -29.40 8.03 13.24
C VAL A 332 -29.34 7.98 11.72
N PRO A 333 -28.36 8.63 11.07
CA PRO A 333 -28.22 8.50 9.63
C PRO A 333 -28.12 7.01 9.29
N GLU A 334 -29.15 6.52 8.57
CA GLU A 334 -29.17 5.12 8.14
C GLU A 334 -27.83 4.76 7.49
N PRO A 335 -27.26 3.58 7.78
CA PRO A 335 -26.07 3.12 7.11
C PRO A 335 -26.33 3.13 5.61
N VAL A 336 -25.56 3.92 4.88
CA VAL A 336 -25.70 4.09 3.44
C VAL A 336 -25.40 2.75 2.78
N ASP A 337 -26.42 2.07 2.30
CA ASP A 337 -26.31 0.83 1.55
C ASP A 337 -25.37 1.04 0.34
N PRO A 338 -24.22 0.34 0.27
CA PRO A 338 -23.23 0.56 -0.78
C PRO A 338 -23.76 0.29 -2.20
N LYS A 339 -24.90 -0.39 -2.34
CA LYS A 339 -25.52 -0.68 -3.64
C LYS A 339 -26.35 0.47 -4.23
N LYS A 340 -26.59 1.57 -3.49
CA LYS A 340 -27.37 2.72 -4.00
C LYS A 340 -26.53 3.88 -4.56
N LYS A 341 -25.19 3.80 -4.56
CA LYS A 341 -24.32 4.90 -5.05
C LYS A 341 -24.34 5.09 -6.58
N ASN A 342 -24.75 4.11 -7.38
CA ASN A 342 -24.65 4.21 -8.84
C ASN A 342 -25.89 4.77 -9.55
N LYS A 343 -26.98 5.12 -8.84
CA LYS A 343 -28.17 5.74 -9.48
C LYS A 343 -28.39 7.21 -9.14
N LYS A 344 -27.55 7.82 -8.26
CA LYS A 344 -27.71 9.23 -7.86
C LYS A 344 -26.67 10.18 -8.44
N ALA A 345 -25.75 9.71 -9.27
CA ALA A 345 -24.76 10.58 -9.92
C ALA A 345 -25.40 11.41 -11.05
N ASP A 346 -26.30 10.83 -11.83
CA ASP A 346 -26.93 11.49 -12.98
C ASP A 346 -28.05 12.48 -12.61
N ASP A 347 -28.68 12.30 -11.44
CA ASP A 347 -29.75 13.22 -10.98
C ASP A 347 -29.22 14.46 -10.22
N LYS A 348 -27.97 14.44 -9.75
CA LYS A 348 -27.39 15.58 -9.05
C LYS A 348 -26.95 16.73 -9.97
N GLU A 349 -26.67 16.43 -11.23
CA GLU A 349 -26.25 17.46 -12.18
C GLU A 349 -27.45 18.27 -12.71
N LYS A 350 -28.62 17.68 -12.77
CA LYS A 350 -29.87 18.38 -13.17
C LYS A 350 -30.52 19.17 -12.03
N LYS A 351 -30.25 18.86 -10.75
CA LYS A 351 -30.79 19.59 -9.60
C LYS A 351 -29.90 20.74 -9.11
N LYS A 352 -28.62 20.81 -9.49
CA LYS A 352 -27.73 21.92 -9.15
C LYS A 352 -28.07 23.24 -9.86
N LYS A 353 -28.87 23.23 -10.92
CA LYS A 353 -29.29 24.44 -11.62
C LYS A 353 -30.59 25.08 -11.10
N LYS A 354 -31.28 24.49 -10.09
CA LYS A 354 -32.56 25.00 -9.61
C LYS A 354 -32.62 25.36 -8.10
N LYS A 355 -31.53 25.19 -7.34
CA LYS A 355 -31.47 25.58 -5.92
C LYS A 355 -30.34 26.56 -5.65
N ARG A 356 -30.39 27.71 -6.28
CA ARG A 356 -29.77 28.93 -5.76
C ARG A 356 -30.88 29.78 -5.21
N LYS A 357 -31.24 29.61 -3.94
CA LYS A 357 -31.90 30.56 -3.05
C LYS A 357 -32.42 29.82 -1.81
N GLU A 358 -31.52 29.40 -0.94
CA GLU A 358 -31.81 29.25 0.48
C GLU A 358 -30.73 30.02 1.23
N PRO A 359 -31.09 30.85 2.21
CA PRO A 359 -30.12 31.64 2.95
C PRO A 359 -29.21 30.75 3.78
N PRO A 360 -27.94 31.13 3.98
CA PRO A 360 -27.06 30.44 4.87
C PRO A 360 -27.67 30.40 6.28
N PHE A 361 -27.38 29.31 7.01
CA PHE A 361 -27.72 29.22 8.45
C PHE A 361 -27.49 30.55 9.15
N PRO A 362 -28.38 30.96 10.00
CA PRO A 362 -28.21 32.23 10.70
C PRO A 362 -26.89 32.19 11.44
N HIS A 363 -26.02 33.11 11.09
CA HIS A 363 -24.82 33.40 11.86
C HIS A 363 -25.23 33.67 13.33
N PRO A 364 -24.41 33.33 14.32
CA PRO A 364 -24.67 33.70 15.69
C PRO A 364 -24.92 35.18 15.72
N CYS A 365 -26.10 35.57 16.18
CA CYS A 365 -26.45 36.99 16.37
C CYS A 365 -25.42 37.60 17.29
N ILE A 366 -24.65 38.51 16.74
CA ILE A 366 -23.93 39.52 17.54
C ILE A 366 -25.00 40.36 18.17
N LEU A 367 -25.35 40.10 19.42
CA LEU A 367 -26.19 41.00 20.20
C LEU A 367 -25.36 42.21 20.57
N PRO A 368 -25.90 43.43 20.39
CA PRO A 368 -25.27 44.62 20.94
C PRO A 368 -25.27 44.52 22.46
N SER A 369 -24.18 44.92 23.06
CA SER A 369 -23.99 45.08 24.50
C SER A 369 -25.14 45.81 25.12
N CYS A 370 -26.00 45.13 25.88
CA CYS A 370 -26.83 45.79 26.87
C CYS A 370 -25.98 46.02 28.12
N ALA A 371 -25.54 47.24 28.28
CA ALA A 371 -25.17 47.77 29.57
C ALA A 371 -26.40 47.72 30.49
N TYR A 372 -26.30 46.96 31.56
CA TYR A 372 -26.63 47.24 32.94
C TYR A 372 -26.28 46.05 33.78
#